data_ea33bf14d8629a9f1d94b3e06af1a864
#
_entry.id   ea33bf14d8629a9f1d94b3e06af1a864
#
_cell.length_a   1.000
_cell.length_b   1.000
_cell.length_c   1.000
_cell.angle_alpha   90.00
_cell.angle_beta   90.00
_cell.angle_gamma   90.00
#
_symmetry.space_group_name_H-M   'P 1'
#
loop_
_entity.id
_entity.type
_entity.pdbx_description
1 polymer ?
#
loop_
_entity_poly.entity_id
_entity_poly.type
_entity_poly.pdbx_seq_one_letter_code
_entity_poly.pdbx_strand_id
1 'polypeptide(L)'
;MSSTGDTAGQPRPRLTLVGGSGGAAQRERGTAARDSGEPVVRARVAAITDRCWQCRTKVRGIVGVLVDPARTPDSTGFLPFDDVAEMLADRVDPRALAGRRIGRVAHRESPGVAGGYLANGCIECDALIGRFHLEDLLHEHLMDGGTYTQLDIGVPVELPLGVPARLTALG
;
A
#
# COMPACT_ATOMS: atom_id res chain seq x y z
N MET A 1 -24.34 -35.91 45.48
CA MET A 1 -23.08 -36.66 45.50
C MET A 1 -21.97 -35.69 45.10
N SER A 2 -21.27 -35.25 46.14
CA SER A 2 -20.19 -34.25 46.08
C SER A 2 -18.89 -34.92 45.57
N SER A 3 -18.10 -34.25 44.77
CA SER A 3 -16.70 -34.55 44.64
C SER A 3 -15.92 -33.27 44.33
N THR A 4 -15.31 -32.76 45.37
CA THR A 4 -14.27 -31.73 45.42
C THR A 4 -12.97 -32.35 44.99
N GLY A 5 -12.32 -31.79 44.00
CA GLY A 5 -10.95 -32.11 43.56
C GLY A 5 -10.06 -30.89 43.68
N ASP A 6 -9.34 -30.89 44.77
CA ASP A 6 -8.25 -29.99 45.15
C ASP A 6 -7.03 -30.32 44.33
N THR A 7 -6.41 -29.37 43.63
CA THR A 7 -5.10 -29.60 42.99
C THR A 7 -4.15 -28.47 43.32
N ALA A 8 -3.19 -28.84 44.12
CA ALA A 8 -2.13 -28.09 44.75
C ALA A 8 -1.29 -27.25 43.79
N GLY A 9 -0.79 -26.15 44.32
CA GLY A 9 0.07 -25.17 43.69
C GLY A 9 1.45 -25.72 43.33
N GLN A 10 1.90 -25.35 42.13
CA GLN A 10 3.31 -25.48 41.74
C GLN A 10 4.07 -24.16 42.00
N PRO A 11 5.25 -24.20 42.57
CA PRO A 11 6.06 -23.02 42.83
C PRO A 11 6.70 -22.49 41.54
N ARG A 12 6.62 -21.17 41.36
CA ARG A 12 7.26 -20.43 40.24
C ARG A 12 8.78 -20.36 40.47
N PRO A 13 9.64 -20.60 39.46
CA PRO A 13 11.06 -20.37 39.57
C PRO A 13 11.38 -18.88 39.65
N ARG A 14 12.20 -18.51 40.61
CA ARG A 14 12.83 -17.19 40.75
C ARG A 14 13.90 -17.03 39.67
N LEU A 15 13.72 -16.06 38.79
CA LEU A 15 14.77 -15.60 37.87
C LEU A 15 15.71 -14.66 38.63
N THR A 16 16.96 -15.07 38.76
CA THR A 16 18.07 -14.30 39.30
C THR A 16 18.56 -13.35 38.19
N LEU A 17 18.49 -12.04 38.44
CA LEU A 17 19.11 -11.00 37.59
C LEU A 17 20.63 -11.06 37.78
N VAL A 18 21.35 -11.48 36.77
CA VAL A 18 22.78 -11.29 36.64
C VAL A 18 23.05 -10.00 35.89
N GLY A 19 23.58 -9.02 36.58
CA GLY A 19 24.05 -7.77 35.98
C GLY A 19 25.25 -8.02 35.08
N GLY A 20 25.16 -7.55 33.85
CA GLY A 20 26.24 -7.50 32.87
C GLY A 20 26.28 -6.07 32.29
N SER A 21 27.14 -5.22 32.87
CA SER A 21 27.55 -3.96 32.30
C SER A 21 28.47 -4.25 31.10
N GLY A 22 28.01 -3.94 29.90
CA GLY A 22 28.79 -3.99 28.68
C GLY A 22 28.29 -2.95 27.71
N GLY A 23 28.93 -1.77 27.75
CA GLY A 23 28.69 -0.71 26.76
C GLY A 23 29.11 -1.19 25.38
N ALA A 24 28.18 -1.28 24.47
CA ALA A 24 28.42 -1.38 23.05
C ALA A 24 27.65 -0.25 22.38
N ALA A 25 28.39 0.72 21.87
CA ALA A 25 27.91 1.81 21.04
C ALA A 25 27.07 1.20 19.91
N GLN A 26 25.75 1.38 19.97
CA GLN A 26 24.88 1.19 18.82
C GLN A 26 25.25 2.26 17.80
N ARG A 27 26.06 1.86 16.82
CA ARG A 27 26.18 2.58 15.56
C ARG A 27 24.77 2.64 14.96
N GLU A 28 24.18 3.82 15.02
CA GLU A 28 23.06 4.19 14.17
C GLU A 28 23.48 3.89 12.73
N ARG A 29 22.99 2.76 12.21
CA ARG A 29 22.96 2.54 10.78
C ARG A 29 21.88 3.48 10.24
N GLY A 30 22.29 4.72 9.99
CA GLY A 30 21.54 5.58 9.11
C GLY A 30 21.23 4.79 7.86
N THR A 31 19.97 4.62 7.59
CA THR A 31 19.47 4.21 6.27
C THR A 31 19.92 5.29 5.31
N ALA A 32 21.14 5.11 4.77
CA ALA A 32 21.60 5.87 3.63
C ALA A 32 20.57 5.58 2.52
N ALA A 33 19.68 6.54 2.30
CA ALA A 33 18.92 6.60 1.07
C ALA A 33 19.94 6.39 -0.05
N ARG A 34 19.77 5.32 -0.81
CA ARG A 34 20.55 5.08 -2.01
C ARG A 34 20.19 6.19 -2.98
N ASP A 35 21.00 7.25 -2.93
CA ASP A 35 21.03 8.29 -3.94
C ASP A 35 21.60 7.67 -5.22
N SER A 36 20.75 6.90 -5.88
CA SER A 36 21.04 6.29 -7.17
C SER A 36 20.83 7.31 -8.25
N GLY A 37 21.37 8.47 -8.25
CA GLY A 37 21.39 9.52 -9.29
C GLY A 37 20.42 9.38 -10.49
N GLU A 38 19.51 8.44 -10.44
CA GLU A 38 18.49 8.18 -11.45
C GLU A 38 17.45 9.30 -11.38
N PRO A 39 17.22 9.99 -12.48
CA PRO A 39 16.25 11.06 -12.50
C PRO A 39 14.86 10.54 -12.13
N VAL A 40 14.22 11.16 -11.13
CA VAL A 40 12.90 10.79 -10.63
C VAL A 40 11.84 11.81 -11.03
N VAL A 41 10.63 11.33 -11.24
CA VAL A 41 9.44 12.15 -11.45
C VAL A 41 8.58 12.12 -10.20
N ARG A 42 8.13 13.29 -9.76
CA ARG A 42 7.15 13.37 -8.67
C ARG A 42 5.76 13.05 -9.19
N ALA A 43 5.10 12.17 -8.46
CA ALA A 43 3.72 11.79 -8.71
C ALA A 43 2.93 11.79 -7.40
N ARG A 44 1.62 11.65 -7.50
CA ARG A 44 0.71 11.54 -6.37
C ARG A 44 -0.20 10.34 -6.56
N VAL A 45 -0.47 9.62 -5.50
CA VAL A 45 -1.33 8.44 -5.54
C VAL A 45 -2.77 8.86 -5.84
N ALA A 46 -3.38 8.19 -6.82
CA ALA A 46 -4.80 8.28 -7.16
C ALA A 46 -5.54 7.06 -6.60
N ALA A 47 -6.66 7.31 -5.89
CA ALA A 47 -7.42 6.24 -5.28
C ALA A 47 -8.92 6.51 -5.33
N ILE A 48 -9.71 5.45 -5.48
CA ILE A 48 -11.17 5.52 -5.51
C ILE A 48 -11.76 4.92 -4.23
N THR A 49 -12.91 5.44 -3.81
CA THR A 49 -13.59 4.98 -2.60
C THR A 49 -14.51 3.81 -2.92
N ASP A 50 -14.46 2.78 -2.08
CA ASP A 50 -15.33 1.61 -2.18
C ASP A 50 -15.66 1.03 -0.79
N ARG A 51 -16.40 -0.08 -0.76
CA ARG A 51 -16.66 -0.89 0.41
C ARG A 51 -15.99 -2.25 0.26
N CYS A 52 -15.21 -2.63 1.26
CA CYS A 52 -14.62 -3.96 1.30
C CYS A 52 -15.71 -5.03 1.18
N TRP A 53 -15.55 -5.94 0.26
CA TRP A 53 -16.51 -7.04 0.03
C TRP A 53 -16.64 -7.97 1.25
N GLN A 54 -15.58 -8.12 2.04
CA GLN A 54 -15.53 -9.01 3.18
C GLN A 54 -16.06 -8.35 4.47
N CYS A 55 -15.49 -7.21 4.91
CA CYS A 55 -15.83 -6.58 6.19
C CYS A 55 -16.77 -5.38 6.05
N ARG A 56 -17.16 -5.00 4.83
CA ARG A 56 -18.06 -3.87 4.50
C ARG A 56 -17.56 -2.49 4.93
N THR A 57 -16.37 -2.40 5.48
CA THR A 57 -15.76 -1.11 5.84
C THR A 57 -15.51 -0.28 4.59
N LYS A 58 -15.72 1.04 4.73
CA LYS A 58 -15.38 2.01 3.68
C LYS A 58 -13.86 2.08 3.55
N VAL A 59 -13.33 1.78 2.38
CA VAL A 59 -11.92 1.75 2.06
C VAL A 59 -11.63 2.58 0.81
N ARG A 60 -10.35 2.76 0.49
CA ARG A 60 -9.91 3.28 -0.80
C ARG A 60 -8.99 2.26 -1.45
N GLY A 61 -9.19 2.03 -2.75
CA GLY A 61 -8.27 1.27 -3.58
C GLY A 61 -7.47 2.21 -4.47
N ILE A 62 -6.16 1.98 -4.58
CA ILE A 62 -5.30 2.72 -5.51
C ILE A 62 -5.64 2.27 -6.92
N VAL A 63 -5.94 3.21 -7.80
CA VAL A 63 -6.21 2.98 -9.23
C VAL A 63 -5.02 3.39 -10.11
N GLY A 64 -4.07 4.15 -9.56
CA GLY A 64 -2.88 4.59 -10.27
C GLY A 64 -2.19 5.75 -9.58
N VAL A 65 -1.40 6.50 -10.36
CA VAL A 65 -0.74 7.73 -9.90
C VAL A 65 -0.92 8.86 -10.90
N LEU A 66 -0.92 10.08 -10.38
CA LEU A 66 -0.94 11.32 -11.14
C LEU A 66 0.47 11.89 -11.21
N VAL A 67 1.01 12.00 -12.41
CA VAL A 67 2.31 12.62 -12.68
C VAL A 67 2.10 14.11 -12.89
N ASP A 68 3.03 14.94 -12.42
CA ASP A 68 2.96 16.39 -12.62
C ASP A 68 3.00 16.71 -14.13
N PRO A 69 1.95 17.36 -14.68
CA PRO A 69 1.84 17.66 -16.11
C PRO A 69 2.96 18.58 -16.62
N ALA A 70 3.60 19.36 -15.74
CA ALA A 70 4.76 20.17 -16.12
C ALA A 70 5.95 19.34 -16.63
N ARG A 71 5.95 18.04 -16.38
CA ARG A 71 7.02 17.11 -16.81
C ARG A 71 6.60 16.10 -17.88
N THR A 72 5.33 16.12 -18.27
CA THR A 72 4.76 15.23 -19.30
C THR A 72 3.74 16.00 -20.15
N PRO A 73 4.20 16.95 -20.98
CA PRO A 73 3.33 17.92 -21.66
C PRO A 73 2.31 17.28 -22.61
N ASP A 74 2.55 16.06 -23.09
CA ASP A 74 1.69 15.39 -24.08
C ASP A 74 0.75 14.33 -23.48
N SER A 75 0.52 14.34 -22.17
CA SER A 75 -0.17 13.25 -21.51
C SER A 75 -1.19 13.68 -20.47
N THR A 76 -2.17 12.80 -20.21
CA THR A 76 -3.14 12.97 -19.10
C THR A 76 -2.47 13.02 -17.73
N GLY A 77 -1.18 12.72 -17.65
CA GLY A 77 -0.46 12.61 -16.41
C GLY A 77 -0.92 11.46 -15.50
N PHE A 78 -1.70 10.52 -15.98
CA PHE A 78 -2.17 9.37 -15.22
C PHE A 78 -1.46 8.08 -15.65
N LEU A 79 -0.93 7.34 -14.68
CA LEU A 79 -0.38 5.99 -14.87
C LEU A 79 -1.27 4.99 -14.12
N PRO A 80 -1.79 3.95 -14.81
CA PRO A 80 -2.62 2.91 -14.18
C PRO A 80 -1.87 2.14 -13.09
N PHE A 81 -2.62 1.54 -12.18
CA PHE A 81 -2.06 0.78 -11.05
C PHE A 81 -1.11 -0.34 -11.51
N ASP A 82 -1.46 -1.09 -12.54
CA ASP A 82 -0.65 -2.22 -13.03
C ASP A 82 0.75 -1.78 -13.50
N ASP A 83 0.87 -0.58 -14.04
CA ASP A 83 2.17 -0.06 -14.51
C ASP A 83 3.08 0.40 -13.35
N VAL A 84 2.52 0.65 -12.17
CA VAL A 84 3.24 1.24 -11.03
C VAL A 84 3.15 0.40 -9.75
N ALA A 85 2.48 -0.75 -9.75
CA ALA A 85 2.18 -1.54 -8.56
C ALA A 85 3.44 -1.94 -7.77
N GLU A 86 4.51 -2.39 -8.45
CA GLU A 86 5.78 -2.76 -7.81
C GLU A 86 6.42 -1.56 -7.12
N MET A 87 6.44 -0.41 -7.78
CA MET A 87 7.00 0.82 -7.22
C MET A 87 6.18 1.33 -6.04
N LEU A 88 4.85 1.22 -6.11
CA LEU A 88 3.98 1.58 -5.01
C LEU A 88 4.21 0.67 -3.79
N ALA A 89 4.37 -0.62 -4.00
CA ALA A 89 4.67 -1.57 -2.94
C ALA A 89 6.00 -1.28 -2.23
N ASP A 90 7.02 -0.83 -2.98
CA ASP A 90 8.37 -0.63 -2.48
C ASP A 90 8.61 0.78 -1.93
N ARG A 91 7.98 1.80 -2.49
CA ARG A 91 8.37 3.21 -2.28
C ARG A 91 7.36 4.04 -1.50
N VAL A 92 6.11 3.62 -1.41
CA VAL A 92 5.10 4.38 -0.66
C VAL A 92 5.11 3.95 0.81
N ASP A 93 5.20 4.93 1.71
CA ASP A 93 5.09 4.66 3.14
C ASP A 93 3.70 4.08 3.48
N PRO A 94 3.62 2.85 4.00
CA PRO A 94 2.36 2.22 4.37
C PRO A 94 1.55 3.03 5.40
N ARG A 95 2.23 3.83 6.23
CA ARG A 95 1.56 4.70 7.22
C ARG A 95 0.84 5.86 6.54
N ALA A 96 1.45 6.43 5.48
CA ALA A 96 0.81 7.48 4.69
C ALA A 96 -0.45 6.95 3.99
N LEU A 97 -0.41 5.73 3.47
CA LEU A 97 -1.57 5.04 2.89
C LEU A 97 -2.65 4.76 3.94
N ALA A 98 -2.26 4.23 5.11
CA ALA A 98 -3.19 3.91 6.21
C ALA A 98 -3.94 5.16 6.70
N GLY A 99 -3.26 6.30 6.79
CA GLY A 99 -3.87 7.60 7.12
C GLY A 99 -4.95 8.06 6.13
N ARG A 100 -4.97 7.49 4.92
CA ARG A 100 -5.95 7.74 3.86
C ARG A 100 -6.97 6.60 3.69
N ARG A 101 -7.00 5.64 4.62
CA ARG A 101 -7.84 4.43 4.61
C ARG A 101 -7.54 3.50 3.43
N ILE A 102 -6.28 3.41 3.06
CA ILE A 102 -5.76 2.51 2.03
C ILE A 102 -4.95 1.43 2.73
N GLY A 103 -5.24 0.20 2.43
CA GLY A 103 -4.46 -0.93 2.89
C GLY A 103 -3.16 -1.09 2.10
N ARG A 104 -2.33 -2.01 2.55
CA ARG A 104 -1.04 -2.27 1.93
C ARG A 104 -1.18 -2.84 0.52
N VAL A 105 -0.39 -2.32 -0.41
CA VAL A 105 -0.13 -2.98 -1.71
C VAL A 105 0.84 -4.12 -1.46
N ALA A 106 0.44 -5.34 -1.80
CA ALA A 106 1.25 -6.54 -1.62
C ALA A 106 0.85 -7.61 -2.63
N HIS A 107 1.74 -8.58 -2.81
CA HIS A 107 1.41 -9.78 -3.57
C HIS A 107 0.33 -10.58 -2.86
N ARG A 108 -0.75 -10.94 -3.56
CA ARG A 108 -1.91 -11.65 -3.01
C ARG A 108 -2.33 -12.77 -3.94
N GLU A 109 -2.70 -13.90 -3.35
CA GLU A 109 -3.31 -14.98 -4.08
C GLU A 109 -4.71 -14.59 -4.57
N SER A 110 -5.05 -15.02 -5.77
CA SER A 110 -6.37 -14.80 -6.38
C SER A 110 -6.83 -16.09 -7.05
N PRO A 111 -8.08 -16.54 -6.82
CA PRO A 111 -8.58 -17.76 -7.43
C PRO A 111 -8.55 -17.78 -8.97
N GLY A 112 -8.55 -16.60 -9.59
CA GLY A 112 -8.57 -16.45 -11.05
C GLY A 112 -7.19 -16.26 -11.69
N VAL A 113 -6.11 -16.11 -10.88
CA VAL A 113 -4.77 -15.82 -11.39
C VAL A 113 -3.76 -16.75 -10.73
N ALA A 114 -3.20 -17.66 -11.51
CA ALA A 114 -2.16 -18.56 -11.02
C ALA A 114 -0.94 -17.75 -10.52
N GLY A 115 -0.47 -18.03 -9.31
CA GLY A 115 0.63 -17.32 -8.68
C GLY A 115 0.25 -15.98 -8.04
N GLY A 116 -1.00 -15.52 -8.17
CA GLY A 116 -1.42 -14.23 -7.60
C GLY A 116 -0.85 -13.00 -8.33
N TYR A 117 -1.03 -11.83 -7.76
CA TYR A 117 -0.54 -10.55 -8.30
C TYR A 117 -0.44 -9.47 -7.22
N LEU A 118 0.26 -8.37 -7.50
CA LEU A 118 0.26 -7.20 -6.64
C LEU A 118 -1.14 -6.55 -6.64
N ALA A 119 -1.72 -6.41 -5.47
CA ALA A 119 -3.06 -5.89 -5.32
C ALA A 119 -3.21 -5.02 -4.07
N ASN A 120 -4.24 -4.18 -4.09
CA ASN A 120 -4.69 -3.45 -2.92
C ASN A 120 -5.24 -4.41 -1.86
N GLY A 121 -4.99 -4.14 -0.59
CA GLY A 121 -5.64 -4.81 0.52
C GLY A 121 -6.64 -3.92 1.23
N CYS A 122 -7.60 -4.51 1.92
CA CYS A 122 -8.45 -3.76 2.84
C CYS A 122 -7.63 -3.33 4.05
N ILE A 123 -7.77 -2.07 4.48
CA ILE A 123 -7.06 -1.54 5.66
C ILE A 123 -7.44 -2.26 6.96
N GLU A 124 -8.65 -2.80 7.06
CA GLU A 124 -9.17 -3.41 8.29
C GLU A 124 -8.98 -4.95 8.35
N CYS A 125 -9.23 -5.65 7.25
CA CYS A 125 -9.22 -7.13 7.24
C CYS A 125 -8.23 -7.73 6.24
N ASP A 126 -7.46 -6.91 5.56
CA ASP A 126 -6.46 -7.27 4.54
C ASP A 126 -7.00 -8.09 3.35
N ALA A 127 -8.33 -8.18 3.19
CA ALA A 127 -8.93 -8.82 2.03
C ALA A 127 -8.48 -8.16 0.74
N LEU A 128 -8.21 -8.97 -0.28
CA LEU A 128 -7.87 -8.48 -1.61
C LEU A 128 -8.98 -7.60 -2.18
N ILE A 129 -8.62 -6.42 -2.68
CA ILE A 129 -9.49 -5.58 -3.49
C ILE A 129 -9.04 -5.77 -4.94
N GLY A 130 -9.90 -6.43 -5.73
CA GLY A 130 -9.56 -6.85 -7.09
C GLY A 130 -9.30 -5.66 -8.02
N ARG A 131 -8.27 -5.79 -8.87
CA ARG A 131 -7.92 -4.74 -9.82
C ARG A 131 -9.04 -4.46 -10.82
N PHE A 132 -9.63 -5.48 -11.41
CA PHE A 132 -10.74 -5.32 -12.37
C PHE A 132 -11.92 -4.55 -11.77
N HIS A 133 -12.26 -4.85 -10.52
CA HIS A 133 -13.29 -4.10 -9.81
C HIS A 133 -12.93 -2.62 -9.65
N LEU A 134 -11.67 -2.30 -9.35
CA LEU A 134 -11.20 -0.91 -9.25
C LEU A 134 -11.14 -0.22 -10.61
N GLU A 135 -10.81 -0.95 -11.68
CA GLU A 135 -10.85 -0.44 -13.06
C GLU A 135 -12.30 -0.11 -13.48
N ASP A 136 -13.27 -0.98 -13.15
CA ASP A 136 -14.69 -0.73 -13.41
C ASP A 136 -15.17 0.54 -12.68
N LEU A 137 -14.84 0.69 -11.40
CA LEU A 137 -15.17 1.88 -10.63
C LEU A 137 -14.51 3.15 -11.20
N LEU A 138 -13.26 3.05 -11.66
CA LEU A 138 -12.56 4.16 -12.33
C LEU A 138 -13.28 4.54 -13.62
N HIS A 139 -13.66 3.54 -14.42
CA HIS A 139 -14.39 3.75 -15.65
C HIS A 139 -15.74 4.44 -15.39
N GLU A 140 -16.52 3.94 -14.42
CA GLU A 140 -17.78 4.57 -14.00
C GLU A 140 -17.56 6.03 -13.59
N HIS A 141 -16.54 6.29 -12.76
CA HIS A 141 -16.21 7.66 -12.33
C HIS A 141 -15.97 8.60 -13.51
N LEU A 142 -15.21 8.15 -14.52
CA LEU A 142 -14.89 8.94 -15.70
C LEU A 142 -16.12 9.14 -16.61
N MET A 143 -16.93 8.09 -16.78
CA MET A 143 -18.17 8.15 -17.57
C MET A 143 -19.21 9.10 -16.95
N ASP A 144 -19.23 9.24 -15.63
CA ASP A 144 -20.05 10.18 -14.88
C ASP A 144 -19.52 11.63 -14.91
N GLY A 145 -18.48 11.89 -15.70
CA GLY A 145 -17.86 13.21 -15.85
C GLY A 145 -16.83 13.53 -14.76
N GLY A 146 -16.42 12.56 -13.98
CA GLY A 146 -15.31 12.69 -13.06
C GLY A 146 -13.98 12.85 -13.78
N THR A 147 -12.96 13.30 -13.06
CA THR A 147 -11.61 13.50 -13.60
C THR A 147 -10.56 12.76 -12.76
N TYR A 148 -9.43 12.42 -13.37
CA TYR A 148 -8.31 11.80 -12.64
C TYR A 148 -7.82 12.66 -11.48
N THR A 149 -7.83 13.99 -11.60
CA THR A 149 -7.39 14.91 -10.55
C THR A 149 -8.25 14.86 -9.29
N GLN A 150 -9.51 14.47 -9.40
CA GLN A 150 -10.41 14.27 -8.25
C GLN A 150 -10.06 13.04 -7.43
N LEU A 151 -9.27 12.12 -7.99
CA LEU A 151 -8.82 10.90 -7.33
C LEU A 151 -7.53 11.11 -6.54
N ASP A 152 -6.91 12.28 -6.62
CA ASP A 152 -5.69 12.62 -5.86
C ASP A 152 -5.96 12.60 -4.35
N ILE A 153 -5.20 11.78 -3.65
CA ILE A 153 -5.30 11.66 -2.20
C ILE A 153 -4.18 12.39 -1.45
N GLY A 154 -3.32 13.12 -2.17
CA GLY A 154 -2.23 13.90 -1.61
C GLY A 154 -1.09 13.07 -1.01
N VAL A 155 -0.93 11.81 -1.38
CA VAL A 155 0.21 10.98 -0.99
C VAL A 155 1.26 11.05 -2.09
N PRO A 156 2.45 11.64 -1.84
CA PRO A 156 3.51 11.76 -2.83
C PRO A 156 4.21 10.41 -3.06
N VAL A 157 4.67 10.20 -4.27
CA VAL A 157 5.54 9.09 -4.66
C VAL A 157 6.56 9.56 -5.67
N GLU A 158 7.78 9.05 -5.59
CA GLU A 158 8.84 9.31 -6.55
C GLU A 158 9.01 8.10 -7.48
N LEU A 159 8.85 8.32 -8.78
CA LEU A 159 8.94 7.29 -9.81
C LEU A 159 10.23 7.50 -10.62
N PRO A 160 10.97 6.43 -10.97
CA PRO A 160 12.10 6.55 -11.90
C PRO A 160 11.61 6.98 -13.29
N LEU A 161 12.36 7.85 -13.96
CA LEU A 161 12.03 8.34 -15.31
C LEU A 161 11.97 7.23 -16.38
N GLY A 162 12.55 6.05 -16.10
CA GLY A 162 12.55 4.89 -17.01
C GLY A 162 11.27 4.07 -17.02
N VAL A 163 10.25 4.44 -16.23
CA VAL A 163 8.93 3.81 -16.31
C VAL A 163 8.34 4.15 -17.66
N PRO A 164 8.04 3.15 -18.53
CA PRO A 164 7.38 3.44 -19.79
C PRO A 164 6.05 4.08 -19.50
N ALA A 165 5.96 5.38 -19.70
CA ALA A 165 4.72 6.11 -19.66
C ALA A 165 3.85 5.59 -20.82
N ARG A 166 3.13 4.49 -20.58
CA ARG A 166 1.99 4.13 -21.40
C ARG A 166 0.90 5.14 -21.03
N LEU A 167 1.08 6.33 -21.61
CA LEU A 167 0.09 7.36 -21.57
C LEU A 167 -1.11 6.85 -22.34
N THR A 168 -2.09 6.34 -21.62
CA THR A 168 -3.39 6.04 -22.20
C THR A 168 -4.02 7.39 -22.53
N ALA A 169 -3.76 7.86 -23.75
CA ALA A 169 -4.58 8.85 -24.38
C ALA A 169 -5.97 8.18 -24.56
N LEU A 170 -6.84 8.33 -23.60
CA LEU A 170 -8.26 8.13 -23.80
C LEU A 170 -8.73 9.40 -24.51
N GLY A 171 -8.74 9.33 -25.85
CA GLY A 171 -9.39 10.31 -26.71
C GLY A 171 -10.88 10.20 -26.63
#